data_ef8b56a6a4bbc4bcc7d1ec5b6e67680f
#
_entry.id   ef8b56a6a4bbc4bcc7d1ec5b6e67680f
#
_cell.length_a   1.000
_cell.length_b   1.000
_cell.length_c   1.000
_cell.angle_alpha   90.00
_cell.angle_beta   90.00
_cell.angle_gamma   90.00
#
_symmetry.space_group_name_H-M   'P 1'
#
loop_
_entity.id
_entity.type
_entity.pdbx_description
1 polymer ?
#
loop_
_entity_poly.entity_id
_entity_poly.type
_entity_poly.pdbx_seq_one_letter_code
_entity_poly.pdbx_strand_id
1 'polypeptide(L)'
;MPPALHSIPSRRELIREVHVYAKSSTARGLALFALDIGLYITAIAGVLFLPALWMKIGAAIFAGMVLGRMFSLAHNAAHENIVNGRRLNRFLATVLFTPFFYNYRLWVYEHHTLHHPFPNDVKPDAYKPFSKDEFDALPSWRRALERFYRSPNVLGWGVYYLLQRHWSTKIYPPAYLPKELRPAAWRNTALLGIYCALFLGLLAAAPLYAANLSAMEAILLGFVLPLFVFEVHDGFALYVQHTDPRIAWFKGDVDRNAEGRTELLSVHLVVPRPMGWFYHDTFAHPVHHLHPKIPCYHVYRAQTHLDRRLGSAAVVSKFGIAWLLDTTRRCKLYDWDRHRWLRFDGTPTTEPIAAVRQGDCRRLEHGAALRTST
;
A
#
# COMPACT_ATOMS: atom_id res chain seq x y z
N MET A 1 -9.93 4.32 29.11
CA MET A 1 -10.85 3.38 28.43
C MET A 1 -11.07 3.89 27.02
N PRO A 2 -10.97 3.08 25.96
CA PRO A 2 -11.46 3.49 24.64
C PRO A 2 -12.97 3.76 24.76
N PRO A 3 -13.51 4.76 24.02
CA PRO A 3 -14.94 5.04 24.02
C PRO A 3 -15.70 3.80 23.57
N ALA A 4 -16.87 3.57 24.14
CA ALA A 4 -17.75 2.53 23.67
C ALA A 4 -18.06 2.79 22.19
N LEU A 5 -18.04 1.76 21.34
CA LEU A 5 -18.30 1.85 19.88
C LEU A 5 -19.64 2.59 19.56
N HIS A 6 -20.57 2.62 20.51
CA HIS A 6 -21.83 3.35 20.38
C HIS A 6 -21.69 4.89 20.39
N SER A 7 -20.51 5.44 20.73
CA SER A 7 -20.26 6.89 20.77
C SER A 7 -19.63 7.44 19.48
N ILE A 8 -19.20 6.58 18.53
CA ILE A 8 -18.63 7.02 17.25
C ILE A 8 -19.71 7.08 16.18
N PRO A 9 -19.64 8.08 15.24
CA PRO A 9 -20.60 8.22 14.17
C PRO A 9 -20.67 6.95 13.29
N SER A 10 -21.82 6.67 12.72
CA SER A 10 -21.98 5.56 11.79
C SER A 10 -21.09 5.75 10.55
N ARG A 11 -20.67 4.65 9.90
CA ARG A 11 -19.92 4.73 8.64
C ARG A 11 -20.63 5.56 7.57
N ARG A 12 -21.95 5.44 7.46
CA ARG A 12 -22.77 6.19 6.50
C ARG A 12 -22.74 7.70 6.76
N GLU A 13 -22.76 8.10 8.04
CA GLU A 13 -22.63 9.50 8.45
C GLU A 13 -21.26 10.05 8.10
N LEU A 14 -20.19 9.34 8.46
CA LEU A 14 -18.81 9.72 8.13
C LEU A 14 -18.61 9.86 6.60
N ILE A 15 -19.12 8.91 5.80
CA ILE A 15 -19.07 9.00 4.33
C ILE A 15 -19.76 10.27 3.82
N ARG A 16 -20.95 10.62 4.35
CA ARG A 16 -21.66 11.85 3.95
C ARG A 16 -20.86 13.10 4.28
N GLU A 17 -20.25 13.15 5.46
CA GLU A 17 -19.47 14.29 5.90
C GLU A 17 -18.20 14.49 5.04
N VAL A 18 -17.47 13.42 4.72
CA VAL A 18 -16.24 13.53 3.94
C VAL A 18 -16.50 13.60 2.42
N HIS A 19 -17.72 13.34 1.96
CA HIS A 19 -18.07 13.37 0.54
C HIS A 19 -17.82 14.74 -0.12
N VAL A 20 -17.87 15.82 0.63
CA VAL A 20 -17.53 17.17 0.16
C VAL A 20 -16.12 17.26 -0.42
N TYR A 21 -15.22 16.40 0.01
CA TYR A 21 -13.84 16.30 -0.49
C TYR A 21 -13.71 15.42 -1.74
N ALA A 22 -14.72 14.67 -2.15
CA ALA A 22 -14.68 13.75 -3.30
C ALA A 22 -14.92 14.49 -4.64
N LYS A 23 -14.26 15.64 -4.82
CA LYS A 23 -14.38 16.48 -6.03
C LYS A 23 -13.10 16.37 -6.86
N SER A 24 -13.18 15.69 -8.00
CA SER A 24 -12.08 15.60 -8.97
C SER A 24 -11.88 16.91 -9.74
N SER A 25 -10.63 17.18 -10.11
CA SER A 25 -10.25 18.30 -10.96
C SER A 25 -9.31 17.84 -12.07
N THR A 26 -9.77 17.86 -13.32
CA THR A 26 -8.96 17.42 -14.47
C THR A 26 -7.66 18.23 -14.58
N ALA A 27 -7.71 19.54 -14.40
CA ALA A 27 -6.52 20.39 -14.47
C ALA A 27 -5.48 20.01 -13.40
N ARG A 28 -5.91 19.81 -12.14
CA ARG A 28 -5.01 19.38 -11.05
C ARG A 28 -4.44 18.00 -11.29
N GLY A 29 -5.29 17.04 -11.68
CA GLY A 29 -4.87 15.67 -11.95
C GLY A 29 -3.85 15.60 -13.08
N LEU A 30 -4.06 16.32 -14.19
CA LEU A 30 -3.12 16.37 -15.30
C LEU A 30 -1.81 17.10 -14.92
N ALA A 31 -1.89 18.17 -14.12
CA ALA A 31 -0.70 18.87 -13.64
C ALA A 31 0.16 17.95 -12.73
N LEU A 32 -0.45 17.19 -11.82
CA LEU A 32 0.27 16.21 -10.98
C LEU A 32 0.87 15.09 -11.83
N PHE A 33 0.12 14.56 -12.79
CA PHE A 33 0.61 13.55 -13.72
C PHE A 33 1.83 14.05 -14.51
N ALA A 34 1.75 15.24 -15.10
CA ALA A 34 2.85 15.82 -15.86
C ALA A 34 4.08 16.08 -14.97
N LEU A 35 3.85 16.56 -13.74
CA LEU A 35 4.93 16.77 -12.77
C LEU A 35 5.63 15.45 -12.42
N ASP A 36 4.87 14.41 -12.11
CA ASP A 36 5.43 13.12 -11.68
C ASP A 36 6.22 12.44 -12.82
N ILE A 37 5.68 12.45 -14.04
CA ILE A 37 6.39 11.97 -15.24
C ILE A 37 7.65 12.83 -15.51
N GLY A 38 7.54 14.15 -15.42
CA GLY A 38 8.67 15.06 -15.60
C GLY A 38 9.78 14.82 -14.59
N LEU A 39 9.45 14.65 -13.31
CA LEU A 39 10.41 14.29 -12.26
C LEU A 39 11.11 12.95 -12.54
N TYR A 40 10.36 11.96 -12.98
CA TYR A 40 10.94 10.63 -13.30
C TYR A 40 11.89 10.73 -14.50
N ILE A 41 11.48 11.37 -15.58
CA ILE A 41 12.34 11.59 -16.77
C ILE A 41 13.60 12.36 -16.37
N THR A 42 13.48 13.42 -15.57
CA THR A 42 14.62 14.23 -15.10
C THR A 42 15.57 13.40 -14.24
N ALA A 43 15.04 12.53 -13.36
CA ALA A 43 15.85 11.67 -12.53
C ALA A 43 16.63 10.64 -13.38
N ILE A 44 16.00 10.00 -14.37
CA ILE A 44 16.67 9.08 -15.30
C ILE A 44 17.68 9.84 -16.17
N ALA A 45 17.37 11.04 -16.65
CA ALA A 45 18.36 11.87 -17.34
C ALA A 45 19.56 12.21 -16.44
N GLY A 46 19.32 12.44 -15.15
CA GLY A 46 20.38 12.60 -14.16
C GLY A 46 21.28 11.36 -14.04
N VAL A 47 20.72 10.15 -14.04
CA VAL A 47 21.50 8.91 -14.10
C VAL A 47 22.37 8.84 -15.34
N LEU A 48 21.84 9.22 -16.49
CA LEU A 48 22.54 9.12 -17.78
C LEU A 48 23.63 10.19 -17.95
N PHE A 49 23.37 11.44 -17.55
CA PHE A 49 24.17 12.58 -17.99
C PHE A 49 24.92 13.33 -16.88
N LEU A 50 24.66 13.09 -15.59
CA LEU A 50 25.47 13.71 -14.53
C LEU A 50 26.91 13.23 -14.57
N PRO A 51 27.90 14.10 -14.26
CA PRO A 51 29.30 13.78 -14.49
C PRO A 51 29.90 12.77 -13.49
N ALA A 52 29.48 12.81 -12.22
CA ALA A 52 30.08 12.03 -11.15
C ALA A 52 29.20 10.84 -10.74
N LEU A 53 29.81 9.70 -10.42
CA LEU A 53 29.09 8.47 -10.01
C LEU A 53 28.16 8.72 -8.81
N TRP A 54 28.61 9.46 -7.78
CA TRP A 54 27.78 9.74 -6.61
C TRP A 54 26.54 10.57 -6.96
N MET A 55 26.64 11.48 -7.96
CA MET A 55 25.49 12.24 -8.47
C MET A 55 24.51 11.30 -9.20
N LYS A 56 25.03 10.36 -10.01
CA LYS A 56 24.22 9.35 -10.71
C LYS A 56 23.50 8.44 -9.69
N ILE A 57 24.18 8.01 -8.62
CA ILE A 57 23.57 7.24 -7.53
C ILE A 57 22.46 8.06 -6.84
N GLY A 58 22.71 9.33 -6.54
CA GLY A 58 21.70 10.23 -5.97
C GLY A 58 20.48 10.36 -6.88
N ALA A 59 20.69 10.51 -8.19
CA ALA A 59 19.61 10.56 -9.18
C ALA A 59 18.83 9.24 -9.26
N ALA A 60 19.51 8.09 -9.17
CA ALA A 60 18.88 6.77 -9.13
C ALA A 60 18.01 6.56 -7.90
N ILE A 61 18.49 6.95 -6.71
CA ILE A 61 17.72 6.92 -5.47
C ILE A 61 16.51 7.84 -5.59
N PHE A 62 16.70 9.05 -6.11
CA PHE A 62 15.60 9.99 -6.34
C PHE A 62 14.58 9.45 -7.34
N ALA A 63 15.01 8.78 -8.42
CA ALA A 63 14.11 8.10 -9.36
C ALA A 63 13.23 7.07 -8.64
N GLY A 64 13.79 6.26 -7.75
CA GLY A 64 13.03 5.29 -6.97
C GLY A 64 12.02 5.95 -6.00
N MET A 65 12.40 7.07 -5.37
CA MET A 65 11.47 7.87 -4.55
C MET A 65 10.33 8.43 -5.41
N VAL A 66 10.62 8.89 -6.63
CA VAL A 66 9.62 9.36 -7.58
C VAL A 66 8.71 8.23 -8.03
N LEU A 67 9.21 7.00 -8.22
CA LEU A 67 8.35 5.84 -8.48
C LEU A 67 7.34 5.61 -7.35
N GLY A 68 7.75 5.73 -6.07
CA GLY A 68 6.84 5.67 -4.92
C GLY A 68 5.79 6.80 -4.92
N ARG A 69 6.19 8.01 -5.33
CA ARG A 69 5.28 9.14 -5.54
C ARG A 69 4.28 8.85 -6.68
N MET A 70 4.77 8.34 -7.82
CA MET A 70 3.95 7.95 -8.96
C MET A 70 2.97 6.82 -8.60
N PHE A 71 3.39 5.87 -7.76
CA PHE A 71 2.50 4.83 -7.25
C PHE A 71 1.32 5.41 -6.47
N SER A 72 1.56 6.38 -5.60
CA SER A 72 0.49 7.05 -4.86
C SER A 72 -0.51 7.77 -5.78
N LEU A 73 -0.03 8.38 -6.86
CA LEU A 73 -0.91 9.01 -7.87
C LEU A 73 -1.63 7.96 -8.73
N ALA A 74 -0.93 6.88 -9.13
CA ALA A 74 -1.49 5.75 -9.88
C ALA A 74 -2.63 5.06 -9.10
N HIS A 75 -2.43 4.85 -7.81
CA HIS A 75 -3.41 4.34 -6.86
C HIS A 75 -4.69 5.19 -6.88
N ASN A 76 -4.56 6.50 -6.77
CA ASN A 76 -5.69 7.44 -6.85
C ASN A 76 -6.36 7.39 -8.23
N ALA A 77 -5.59 7.37 -9.31
CA ALA A 77 -6.14 7.25 -10.67
C ALA A 77 -6.89 5.93 -10.88
N ALA A 78 -6.43 4.83 -10.27
CA ALA A 78 -7.11 3.54 -10.30
C ALA A 78 -8.46 3.58 -9.57
N HIS A 79 -8.61 4.39 -8.52
CA HIS A 79 -9.88 4.71 -7.89
C HIS A 79 -10.76 5.69 -8.70
N GLU A 80 -10.30 6.11 -9.88
CA GLU A 80 -11.03 7.00 -10.78
C GLU A 80 -11.39 8.36 -10.14
N ASN A 81 -10.43 8.96 -9.40
CA ASN A 81 -10.68 10.15 -8.60
C ASN A 81 -9.79 11.36 -8.90
N ILE A 82 -8.66 11.22 -9.67
CA ILE A 82 -7.73 12.35 -9.91
C ILE A 82 -8.19 13.32 -11.00
N VAL A 83 -8.94 12.83 -11.99
CA VAL A 83 -9.49 13.64 -13.09
C VAL A 83 -10.97 13.33 -13.30
N ASN A 84 -11.69 14.21 -13.98
CA ASN A 84 -13.03 13.88 -14.42
C ASN A 84 -13.00 12.86 -15.57
N GLY A 85 -13.87 11.86 -15.50
CA GLY A 85 -14.00 10.84 -16.54
C GLY A 85 -13.19 9.57 -16.28
N ARG A 86 -13.88 8.43 -16.34
CA ARG A 86 -13.33 7.10 -16.02
C ARG A 86 -12.24 6.66 -17.00
N ARG A 87 -12.42 6.92 -18.30
CA ARG A 87 -11.47 6.49 -19.35
C ARG A 87 -10.11 7.17 -19.17
N LEU A 88 -10.11 8.47 -18.87
CA LEU A 88 -8.88 9.23 -18.65
C LEU A 88 -8.16 8.74 -17.39
N ASN A 89 -8.87 8.57 -16.26
CA ASN A 89 -8.27 8.01 -15.05
C ASN A 89 -7.59 6.64 -15.31
N ARG A 90 -8.26 5.73 -16.03
CA ARG A 90 -7.73 4.41 -16.36
C ARG A 90 -6.48 4.47 -17.24
N PHE A 91 -6.48 5.39 -18.21
CA PHE A 91 -5.30 5.64 -19.04
C PHE A 91 -4.13 6.14 -18.20
N LEU A 92 -4.35 7.20 -17.39
CA LEU A 92 -3.31 7.76 -16.52
C LEU A 92 -2.78 6.72 -15.53
N ALA A 93 -3.67 5.93 -14.89
CA ALA A 93 -3.26 4.85 -14.02
C ALA A 93 -2.37 3.83 -14.75
N THR A 94 -2.76 3.39 -15.94
CA THR A 94 -1.97 2.41 -16.71
C THR A 94 -0.58 2.95 -17.02
N VAL A 95 -0.46 4.20 -17.46
CA VAL A 95 0.82 4.85 -17.73
C VAL A 95 1.67 4.96 -16.46
N LEU A 96 1.07 5.40 -15.34
CA LEU A 96 1.79 5.58 -14.08
C LEU A 96 2.26 4.23 -13.47
N PHE A 97 1.51 3.13 -13.62
CA PHE A 97 1.89 1.81 -13.13
C PHE A 97 3.01 1.16 -13.95
N THR A 98 3.20 1.57 -15.20
CA THR A 98 4.15 0.94 -16.13
C THR A 98 5.61 1.00 -15.67
N PRO A 99 6.17 2.13 -15.18
CA PRO A 99 7.59 2.24 -14.81
C PRO A 99 8.03 1.36 -13.66
N PHE A 100 7.13 0.94 -12.77
CA PHE A 100 7.42 0.01 -11.69
C PHE A 100 6.79 -1.37 -11.89
N PHE A 101 6.45 -1.72 -13.14
CA PHE A 101 6.02 -3.07 -13.57
C PHE A 101 4.78 -3.62 -12.87
N TYR A 102 3.84 -2.76 -12.48
CA TYR A 102 2.56 -3.22 -11.96
C TYR A 102 1.53 -3.34 -13.07
N ASN A 103 0.97 -4.54 -13.19
CA ASN A 103 -0.16 -4.79 -14.07
C ASN A 103 -1.40 -4.12 -13.51
N TYR A 104 -1.85 -3.04 -14.15
CA TYR A 104 -3.00 -2.25 -13.72
C TYR A 104 -4.26 -3.12 -13.47
N ARG A 105 -4.52 -4.11 -14.31
CA ARG A 105 -5.72 -4.96 -14.18
C ARG A 105 -5.66 -5.87 -12.96
N LEU A 106 -4.50 -6.43 -12.66
CA LEU A 106 -4.28 -7.23 -11.46
C LEU A 106 -4.38 -6.37 -10.22
N TRP A 107 -3.71 -5.23 -10.24
CA TRP A 107 -3.68 -4.32 -9.11
C TRP A 107 -5.10 -3.85 -8.74
N VAL A 108 -5.91 -3.44 -9.74
CA VAL A 108 -7.32 -3.03 -9.52
C VAL A 108 -8.12 -4.18 -8.92
N TYR A 109 -7.98 -5.40 -9.42
CA TYR A 109 -8.69 -6.55 -8.87
C TYR A 109 -8.30 -6.83 -7.41
N GLU A 110 -7.00 -6.92 -7.13
CA GLU A 110 -6.52 -7.18 -5.77
C GLU A 110 -6.93 -6.06 -4.81
N HIS A 111 -6.74 -4.82 -5.23
CA HIS A 111 -6.94 -3.68 -4.35
C HIS A 111 -8.44 -3.37 -4.11
N HIS A 112 -9.25 -3.35 -5.17
CA HIS A 112 -10.67 -3.00 -5.05
C HIS A 112 -11.56 -4.16 -4.60
N THR A 113 -11.22 -5.40 -5.00
CA THR A 113 -12.09 -6.56 -4.77
C THR A 113 -11.67 -7.36 -3.54
N LEU A 114 -10.37 -7.41 -3.24
CA LEU A 114 -9.88 -8.22 -2.14
C LEU A 114 -9.48 -7.36 -0.94
N HIS A 115 -8.68 -6.30 -1.13
CA HIS A 115 -8.13 -5.51 -0.03
C HIS A 115 -9.15 -4.52 0.57
N HIS A 116 -9.78 -3.66 -0.22
CA HIS A 116 -10.74 -2.67 0.32
C HIS A 116 -11.91 -3.26 1.10
N PRO A 117 -12.56 -4.35 0.62
CA PRO A 117 -13.63 -4.98 1.38
C PRO A 117 -13.12 -5.76 2.59
N PHE A 118 -11.87 -6.27 2.55
CA PHE A 118 -11.31 -7.19 3.54
C PHE A 118 -9.89 -6.80 3.99
N PRO A 119 -9.67 -5.56 4.47
CA PRO A 119 -8.36 -5.17 4.97
C PRO A 119 -7.98 -5.98 6.20
N ASN A 120 -6.68 -6.25 6.33
CA ASN A 120 -6.13 -7.08 7.39
C ASN A 120 -6.65 -8.53 7.40
N ASP A 121 -6.97 -9.08 6.22
CA ASP A 121 -7.24 -10.51 6.08
C ASP A 121 -6.00 -11.25 5.60
N VAL A 122 -5.82 -12.47 6.13
CA VAL A 122 -4.67 -13.32 5.80
C VAL A 122 -4.58 -13.72 4.33
N LYS A 123 -5.67 -13.67 3.57
CA LYS A 123 -5.67 -14.08 2.16
C LYS A 123 -5.13 -13.01 1.21
N PRO A 124 -5.68 -11.76 1.18
CA PRO A 124 -5.24 -10.78 0.20
C PRO A 124 -4.06 -9.92 0.65
N ASP A 125 -3.89 -9.68 1.95
CA ASP A 125 -3.03 -8.61 2.42
C ASP A 125 -1.54 -8.96 2.53
N ALA A 126 -0.72 -7.91 2.36
CA ALA A 126 0.70 -7.95 2.62
C ALA A 126 0.95 -8.01 4.14
N TYR A 127 2.12 -8.54 4.52
CA TYR A 127 2.56 -8.63 5.93
C TYR A 127 1.61 -9.35 6.88
N LYS A 128 0.76 -10.25 6.34
CA LYS A 128 -0.08 -11.10 7.22
C LYS A 128 0.77 -11.73 8.33
N PRO A 129 0.37 -11.62 9.59
CA PRO A 129 1.10 -12.26 10.67
C PRO A 129 0.86 -13.78 10.66
N PHE A 130 1.87 -14.53 11.11
CA PHE A 130 1.72 -15.95 11.43
C PHE A 130 1.27 -16.11 12.88
N SER A 131 0.58 -17.21 13.21
CA SER A 131 0.50 -17.68 14.59
C SER A 131 1.87 -18.18 15.07
N LYS A 132 2.01 -18.45 16.38
CA LYS A 132 3.25 -19.04 16.92
C LYS A 132 3.52 -20.41 16.30
N ASP A 133 2.50 -21.25 16.20
CA ASP A 133 2.62 -22.62 15.66
C ASP A 133 2.93 -22.59 14.16
N GLU A 134 2.24 -21.74 13.38
CA GLU A 134 2.53 -21.55 11.97
C GLU A 134 3.99 -21.09 11.74
N PHE A 135 4.49 -20.19 12.59
CA PHE A 135 5.87 -19.70 12.50
C PHE A 135 6.88 -20.79 12.86
N ASP A 136 6.64 -21.55 13.91
CA ASP A 136 7.55 -22.63 14.34
C ASP A 136 7.61 -23.79 13.34
N ALA A 137 6.52 -24.05 12.63
CA ALA A 137 6.46 -25.04 11.55
C ALA A 137 7.27 -24.63 10.30
N LEU A 138 7.68 -23.36 10.17
CA LEU A 138 8.50 -22.93 9.05
C LEU A 138 9.93 -23.48 9.15
N PRO A 139 10.58 -23.80 8.02
CA PRO A 139 12.02 -24.08 7.97
C PRO A 139 12.87 -22.95 8.57
N SER A 140 14.03 -23.27 9.12
CA SER A 140 14.90 -22.30 9.80
C SER A 140 15.25 -21.08 8.96
N TRP A 141 15.58 -21.28 7.67
CA TRP A 141 15.84 -20.19 6.73
C TRP A 141 14.63 -19.29 6.52
N ARG A 142 13.42 -19.88 6.46
CA ARG A 142 12.19 -19.10 6.29
C ARG A 142 11.88 -18.29 7.55
N ARG A 143 12.10 -18.84 8.76
CA ARG A 143 11.98 -18.11 10.02
C ARG A 143 12.96 -16.92 10.10
N ALA A 144 14.21 -17.13 9.64
CA ALA A 144 15.19 -16.04 9.57
C ALA A 144 14.72 -14.92 8.62
N LEU A 145 14.17 -15.27 7.46
CA LEU A 145 13.64 -14.33 6.48
C LEU A 145 12.43 -13.55 7.04
N GLU A 146 11.50 -14.21 7.74
CA GLU A 146 10.37 -13.54 8.40
C GLU A 146 10.83 -12.56 9.50
N ARG A 147 11.88 -12.91 10.26
CA ARG A 147 12.48 -11.99 11.23
C ARG A 147 13.07 -10.75 10.54
N PHE A 148 13.72 -10.93 9.40
CA PHE A 148 14.25 -9.84 8.60
C PHE A 148 13.16 -8.93 8.05
N TYR A 149 12.11 -9.49 7.46
CA TYR A 149 10.97 -8.74 6.92
C TYR A 149 10.22 -7.89 7.96
N ARG A 150 10.15 -8.38 9.20
CA ARG A 150 9.45 -7.69 10.30
C ARG A 150 10.40 -6.93 11.22
N SER A 151 11.63 -6.69 10.78
CA SER A 151 12.59 -5.84 11.47
C SER A 151 12.40 -4.36 11.06
N PRO A 152 12.98 -3.40 11.82
CA PRO A 152 13.01 -1.99 11.39
C PRO A 152 14.00 -1.72 10.27
N ASN A 153 14.55 -2.75 9.65
CA ASN A 153 15.52 -2.63 8.56
C ASN A 153 14.82 -2.33 7.25
N VAL A 154 15.14 -1.18 6.66
CA VAL A 154 14.55 -0.73 5.39
C VAL A 154 14.73 -1.73 4.25
N LEU A 155 15.86 -2.45 4.20
CA LEU A 155 16.12 -3.48 3.19
C LEU A 155 15.15 -4.67 3.35
N GLY A 156 14.73 -4.98 4.59
CA GLY A 156 13.77 -6.05 4.86
C GLY A 156 12.44 -5.80 4.19
N TRP A 157 11.96 -4.57 4.16
CA TRP A 157 10.70 -4.22 3.48
C TRP A 157 10.82 -4.33 1.96
N GLY A 158 11.91 -3.83 1.38
CA GLY A 158 12.15 -3.94 -0.07
C GLY A 158 12.29 -5.40 -0.52
N VAL A 159 13.07 -6.20 0.19
CA VAL A 159 13.24 -7.63 -0.11
C VAL A 159 11.93 -8.40 0.07
N TYR A 160 11.15 -8.09 1.13
CA TYR A 160 9.82 -8.69 1.30
C TYR A 160 8.94 -8.40 0.09
N TYR A 161 8.85 -7.12 -0.27
CA TYR A 161 7.91 -6.74 -1.33
C TYR A 161 8.33 -7.32 -2.66
N LEU A 162 9.59 -7.20 -3.03
CA LEU A 162 10.15 -7.76 -4.27
C LEU A 162 9.91 -9.26 -4.39
N LEU A 163 10.24 -10.04 -3.35
CA LEU A 163 10.20 -11.51 -3.41
C LEU A 163 8.82 -12.09 -3.14
N GLN A 164 8.02 -11.47 -2.25
CA GLN A 164 6.74 -12.05 -1.81
C GLN A 164 5.53 -11.46 -2.54
N ARG A 165 5.65 -10.26 -3.11
CA ARG A 165 4.50 -9.55 -3.68
C ARG A 165 4.70 -9.22 -5.16
N HIS A 166 5.77 -8.57 -5.53
CA HIS A 166 5.95 -8.06 -6.89
C HIS A 166 5.85 -9.18 -7.93
N TRP A 167 6.70 -10.21 -7.83
CA TRP A 167 6.70 -11.33 -8.78
C TRP A 167 5.44 -12.16 -8.72
N SER A 168 4.90 -12.41 -7.53
CA SER A 168 3.79 -13.35 -7.36
C SER A 168 2.43 -12.78 -7.74
N THR A 169 2.25 -11.44 -7.61
CA THR A 169 0.91 -10.86 -7.74
C THR A 169 0.82 -9.61 -8.61
N LYS A 170 1.94 -9.01 -9.05
CA LYS A 170 1.90 -7.72 -9.74
C LYS A 170 2.15 -7.77 -11.26
N ILE A 171 2.72 -8.85 -11.78
CA ILE A 171 3.11 -8.94 -13.18
C ILE A 171 2.21 -9.90 -13.97
N TYR A 172 2.05 -11.13 -13.47
CA TYR A 172 1.35 -12.21 -14.18
C TYR A 172 -0.02 -12.51 -13.57
N PRO A 173 -1.04 -12.83 -14.40
CA PRO A 173 -2.35 -13.22 -13.91
C PRO A 173 -2.29 -14.49 -13.05
N PRO A 174 -2.60 -14.41 -11.75
CA PRO A 174 -2.60 -15.58 -10.88
C PRO A 174 -3.80 -16.48 -11.11
N ALA A 175 -3.74 -17.72 -10.59
CA ALA A 175 -4.81 -18.70 -10.79
C ALA A 175 -6.16 -18.28 -10.18
N TYR A 176 -6.15 -17.45 -9.12
CA TYR A 176 -7.37 -16.94 -8.48
C TYR A 176 -8.04 -15.80 -9.25
N LEU A 177 -7.38 -15.21 -10.28
CA LEU A 177 -8.00 -14.16 -11.10
C LEU A 177 -9.17 -14.75 -11.90
N PRO A 178 -10.37 -14.15 -11.89
CA PRO A 178 -11.50 -14.56 -12.69
C PRO A 178 -11.13 -14.73 -14.18
N LYS A 179 -11.64 -15.79 -14.81
CA LYS A 179 -11.28 -16.14 -16.21
C LYS A 179 -11.57 -14.99 -17.19
N GLU A 180 -12.63 -14.24 -16.95
CA GLU A 180 -13.09 -13.11 -17.76
C GLU A 180 -12.09 -11.95 -17.76
N LEU A 181 -11.33 -11.78 -16.69
CA LEU A 181 -10.34 -10.71 -16.53
C LEU A 181 -8.96 -11.09 -17.10
N ARG A 182 -8.66 -12.38 -17.25
CA ARG A 182 -7.33 -12.87 -17.68
C ARG A 182 -6.87 -12.33 -19.04
N PRO A 183 -7.71 -12.25 -20.10
CA PRO A 183 -7.25 -11.69 -21.38
C PRO A 183 -6.79 -10.24 -21.28
N ALA A 184 -7.50 -9.42 -20.49
CA ALA A 184 -7.11 -8.03 -20.28
C ALA A 184 -5.83 -7.91 -19.42
N ALA A 185 -5.68 -8.79 -18.43
CA ALA A 185 -4.47 -8.84 -17.61
C ALA A 185 -3.25 -9.29 -18.45
N TRP A 186 -3.38 -10.29 -19.29
CA TRP A 186 -2.30 -10.71 -20.19
C TRP A 186 -1.89 -9.64 -21.19
N ARG A 187 -2.83 -8.85 -21.72
CA ARG A 187 -2.48 -7.67 -22.55
C ARG A 187 -1.66 -6.65 -21.77
N ASN A 188 -2.00 -6.39 -20.50
CA ASN A 188 -1.18 -5.51 -19.66
C ASN A 188 0.21 -6.10 -19.39
N THR A 189 0.32 -7.41 -19.11
CA THR A 189 1.62 -8.08 -18.95
C THR A 189 2.48 -7.93 -20.22
N ALA A 190 1.88 -8.09 -21.40
CA ALA A 190 2.58 -7.89 -22.66
C ALA A 190 3.08 -6.44 -22.83
N LEU A 191 2.26 -5.44 -22.47
CA LEU A 191 2.67 -4.02 -22.47
C LEU A 191 3.83 -3.75 -21.51
N LEU A 192 3.82 -4.36 -20.31
CA LEU A 192 4.94 -4.28 -19.39
C LEU A 192 6.21 -4.91 -19.97
N GLY A 193 6.09 -6.06 -20.64
CA GLY A 193 7.22 -6.71 -21.33
C GLY A 193 7.81 -5.85 -22.46
N ILE A 194 6.97 -5.22 -23.28
CA ILE A 194 7.39 -4.28 -24.32
C ILE A 194 8.11 -3.09 -23.68
N TYR A 195 7.52 -2.47 -22.67
CA TYR A 195 8.16 -1.35 -21.95
C TYR A 195 9.51 -1.77 -21.35
N CYS A 196 9.58 -2.94 -20.70
CA CYS A 196 10.81 -3.49 -20.14
C CYS A 196 11.90 -3.62 -21.21
N ALA A 197 11.57 -4.24 -22.34
CA ALA A 197 12.51 -4.44 -23.44
C ALA A 197 13.02 -3.11 -24.02
N LEU A 198 12.11 -2.15 -24.24
CA LEU A 198 12.47 -0.83 -24.77
C LEU A 198 13.31 -0.03 -23.77
N PHE A 199 12.93 -0.03 -22.49
CA PHE A 199 13.64 0.74 -21.47
C PHE A 199 15.02 0.14 -21.17
N LEU A 200 15.12 -1.18 -21.04
CA LEU A 200 16.42 -1.86 -20.87
C LEU A 200 17.29 -1.71 -22.14
N GLY A 201 16.69 -1.75 -23.33
CA GLY A 201 17.41 -1.48 -24.59
C GLY A 201 17.97 -0.05 -24.63
N LEU A 202 17.19 0.94 -24.20
CA LEU A 202 17.65 2.33 -24.06
C LEU A 202 18.84 2.42 -23.09
N LEU A 203 18.74 1.81 -21.92
CA LEU A 203 19.82 1.83 -20.92
C LEU A 203 21.06 1.06 -21.39
N ALA A 204 20.89 -0.08 -22.04
CA ALA A 204 21.98 -0.85 -22.62
C ALA A 204 22.74 -0.09 -23.72
N ALA A 205 22.02 0.74 -24.49
CA ALA A 205 22.59 1.62 -25.50
C ALA A 205 23.22 2.91 -24.92
N ALA A 206 23.18 3.15 -23.62
CA ALA A 206 23.70 4.36 -22.98
C ALA A 206 25.14 4.72 -23.36
N PRO A 207 26.10 3.76 -23.53
CA PRO A 207 27.46 4.09 -23.98
C PRO A 207 27.54 4.79 -25.34
N LEU A 208 26.50 4.72 -26.16
CA LEU A 208 26.46 5.36 -27.49
C LEU A 208 26.12 6.86 -27.41
N TYR A 209 25.51 7.35 -26.31
CA TYR A 209 25.02 8.71 -26.20
C TYR A 209 25.29 9.38 -24.83
N ALA A 210 25.75 8.64 -23.83
CA ALA A 210 26.07 9.14 -22.48
C ALA A 210 27.55 8.86 -22.18
N ALA A 211 28.34 9.93 -22.05
CA ALA A 211 29.76 9.80 -21.73
C ALA A 211 29.96 9.21 -20.31
N ASN A 212 31.02 8.42 -20.14
CA ASN A 212 31.43 7.85 -18.84
C ASN A 212 30.34 7.02 -18.14
N LEU A 213 29.62 6.23 -18.91
CA LEU A 213 28.58 5.32 -18.39
C LEU A 213 28.58 4.02 -19.21
N SER A 214 28.92 2.91 -18.58
CA SER A 214 28.79 1.57 -19.20
C SER A 214 27.32 1.15 -19.24
N ALA A 215 26.98 0.19 -20.13
CA ALA A 215 25.66 -0.40 -20.20
C ALA A 215 25.22 -1.02 -18.85
N MET A 216 26.15 -1.69 -18.16
CA MET A 216 25.87 -2.29 -16.86
C MET A 216 25.55 -1.22 -15.79
N GLU A 217 26.33 -0.15 -15.72
CA GLU A 217 26.06 0.96 -14.78
C GLU A 217 24.73 1.63 -15.11
N ALA A 218 24.41 1.86 -16.39
CA ALA A 218 23.13 2.41 -16.81
C ALA A 218 21.95 1.53 -16.37
N ILE A 219 22.05 0.21 -16.54
CA ILE A 219 21.02 -0.73 -16.09
C ILE A 219 20.92 -0.77 -14.56
N LEU A 220 22.04 -0.85 -13.87
CA LEU A 220 22.03 -0.89 -12.40
C LEU A 220 21.46 0.40 -11.79
N LEU A 221 21.88 1.56 -12.30
CA LEU A 221 21.47 2.85 -11.76
C LEU A 221 20.14 3.37 -12.34
N GLY A 222 19.81 3.04 -13.58
CA GLY A 222 18.57 3.50 -14.23
C GLY A 222 17.37 2.58 -14.01
N PHE A 223 17.61 1.32 -13.68
CA PHE A 223 16.56 0.32 -13.52
C PHE A 223 16.57 -0.38 -12.16
N VAL A 224 17.67 -1.09 -11.82
CA VAL A 224 17.69 -1.97 -10.65
C VAL A 224 17.59 -1.18 -9.34
N LEU A 225 18.42 -0.15 -9.17
CA LEU A 225 18.43 0.65 -7.94
C LEU A 225 17.12 1.46 -7.76
N PRO A 226 16.59 2.17 -8.77
CA PRO A 226 15.30 2.84 -8.65
C PRO A 226 14.14 1.88 -8.30
N LEU A 227 14.09 0.72 -8.96
CA LEU A 227 13.06 -0.27 -8.67
C LEU A 227 13.19 -0.78 -7.22
N PHE A 228 14.40 -1.09 -6.76
CA PHE A 228 14.60 -1.55 -5.37
C PHE A 228 14.24 -0.47 -4.34
N VAL A 229 14.58 0.81 -4.58
CA VAL A 229 14.17 1.93 -3.71
C VAL A 229 12.64 2.07 -3.70
N PHE A 230 11.99 1.88 -4.83
CA PHE A 230 10.52 1.82 -4.92
C PHE A 230 9.95 0.67 -4.08
N GLU A 231 10.53 -0.54 -4.17
CA GLU A 231 10.09 -1.70 -3.37
C GLU A 231 10.24 -1.46 -1.86
N VAL A 232 11.29 -0.77 -1.45
CA VAL A 232 11.47 -0.32 -0.05
C VAL A 232 10.33 0.61 0.37
N HIS A 233 10.00 1.59 -0.48
CA HIS A 233 8.91 2.53 -0.21
C HIS A 233 7.56 1.81 -0.12
N ASP A 234 7.23 0.96 -1.09
CA ASP A 234 5.93 0.28 -1.17
C ASP A 234 5.78 -0.74 -0.02
N GLY A 235 6.84 -1.50 0.25
CA GLY A 235 6.89 -2.38 1.41
C GLY A 235 6.73 -1.64 2.74
N PHE A 236 7.39 -0.49 2.90
CA PHE A 236 7.22 0.36 4.08
C PHE A 236 5.79 0.90 4.19
N ALA A 237 5.27 1.49 3.10
CA ALA A 237 3.94 2.10 3.10
C ALA A 237 2.87 1.09 3.51
N LEU A 238 2.85 -0.09 2.89
CA LEU A 238 1.89 -1.14 3.22
C LEU A 238 2.06 -1.68 4.65
N TYR A 239 3.31 -1.83 5.12
CA TYR A 239 3.55 -2.25 6.49
C TYR A 239 2.93 -1.27 7.48
N VAL A 240 3.23 0.03 7.37
CA VAL A 240 2.80 1.04 8.34
C VAL A 240 1.32 1.42 8.23
N GLN A 241 0.71 1.22 7.07
CA GLN A 241 -0.71 1.50 6.87
C GLN A 241 -1.62 0.49 7.57
N HIS A 242 -1.16 -0.75 7.74
CA HIS A 242 -1.98 -1.86 8.24
C HIS A 242 -1.38 -2.60 9.45
N THR A 243 -0.24 -2.13 9.98
CA THR A 243 0.42 -2.74 11.15
C THR A 243 0.55 -1.72 12.28
N ASP A 244 -0.21 -1.94 13.35
CA ASP A 244 -0.13 -1.16 14.58
C ASP A 244 -0.58 -2.05 15.75
N PRO A 245 -0.01 -1.90 16.96
CA PRO A 245 -0.46 -2.66 18.13
C PRO A 245 -1.95 -2.55 18.45
N ARG A 246 -2.64 -1.55 17.94
CA ARG A 246 -4.09 -1.32 18.12
C ARG A 246 -4.97 -1.89 17.03
N ILE A 247 -4.38 -2.42 15.92
CA ILE A 247 -5.11 -2.93 14.77
C ILE A 247 -5.21 -4.44 14.84
N ALA A 248 -6.44 -4.96 14.66
CA ALA A 248 -6.72 -6.37 14.58
C ALA A 248 -6.49 -6.95 13.18
N TRP A 249 -6.15 -8.23 13.14
CA TRP A 249 -6.11 -9.06 11.94
C TRP A 249 -7.15 -10.17 12.02
N PHE A 250 -7.57 -10.69 10.84
CA PHE A 250 -8.65 -11.66 10.70
C PHE A 250 -8.23 -12.85 9.85
N LYS A 251 -8.89 -13.99 10.06
CA LYS A 251 -8.61 -15.25 9.36
C LYS A 251 -9.86 -15.73 8.62
N GLY A 252 -10.38 -14.91 7.73
CA GLY A 252 -11.31 -15.33 6.68
C GLY A 252 -12.79 -15.43 7.03
N ASP A 253 -13.17 -15.77 8.26
CA ASP A 253 -14.54 -16.23 8.56
C ASP A 253 -15.40 -15.24 9.35
N VAL A 254 -14.89 -14.04 9.58
CA VAL A 254 -15.65 -13.00 10.27
C VAL A 254 -16.22 -12.05 9.22
N ASP A 255 -17.51 -11.86 9.22
CA ASP A 255 -18.17 -10.83 8.41
C ASP A 255 -17.83 -9.43 8.94
N ARG A 256 -16.59 -9.00 8.66
CA ARG A 256 -16.08 -7.66 9.00
C ARG A 256 -16.90 -6.55 8.38
N ASN A 257 -17.62 -6.88 7.32
CA ASN A 257 -18.41 -5.95 6.55
C ASN A 257 -19.84 -5.81 7.06
N ALA A 258 -20.26 -6.58 8.05
CA ALA A 258 -21.56 -6.35 8.68
C ALA A 258 -21.71 -4.90 9.15
N GLU A 259 -20.60 -4.25 9.57
CA GLU A 259 -20.56 -2.82 9.86
C GLU A 259 -19.70 -2.00 8.87
N GLY A 260 -18.89 -2.64 8.01
CA GLY A 260 -18.06 -1.98 6.99
C GLY A 260 -17.06 -0.95 7.52
N ARG A 261 -16.56 -1.13 8.77
CA ARG A 261 -15.69 -0.17 9.46
C ARG A 261 -14.20 -0.34 9.07
N THR A 262 -13.92 -0.42 7.77
CA THR A 262 -12.56 -0.64 7.25
C THR A 262 -11.60 0.51 7.56
N GLU A 263 -12.11 1.72 7.80
CA GLU A 263 -11.34 2.89 8.23
C GLU A 263 -10.71 2.72 9.62
N LEU A 264 -11.23 1.82 10.46
CA LEU A 264 -10.66 1.50 11.77
C LEU A 264 -9.57 0.42 11.72
N LEU A 265 -9.35 -0.19 10.55
CA LEU A 265 -8.36 -1.23 10.31
C LEU A 265 -7.12 -0.71 9.57
N SER A 266 -6.91 0.60 9.60
CA SER A 266 -5.76 1.24 9.00
C SER A 266 -5.26 2.41 9.84
N VAL A 267 -3.99 2.79 9.62
CA VAL A 267 -3.29 3.81 10.40
C VAL A 267 -3.27 5.13 9.64
N HIS A 268 -3.63 6.22 10.28
CA HIS A 268 -3.17 7.54 9.87
C HIS A 268 -1.78 7.78 10.44
N LEU A 269 -0.76 7.61 9.61
CA LEU A 269 0.61 7.93 9.99
C LEU A 269 0.89 9.41 9.66
N VAL A 270 0.94 10.23 10.69
CA VAL A 270 1.27 11.66 10.57
C VAL A 270 2.76 11.79 10.28
N VAL A 271 3.09 12.15 9.05
CA VAL A 271 4.46 12.38 8.57
C VAL A 271 4.75 13.90 8.46
N PRO A 272 6.04 14.31 8.40
CA PRO A 272 6.40 15.71 8.10
C PRO A 272 5.72 16.18 6.80
N ARG A 273 5.19 17.41 6.80
CA ARG A 273 4.41 17.93 5.65
C ARG A 273 5.11 17.83 4.30
N PRO A 274 6.43 18.12 4.16
CA PRO A 274 7.14 17.90 2.90
C PRO A 274 7.07 16.44 2.41
N MET A 275 7.19 15.46 3.30
CA MET A 275 7.07 14.03 2.99
C MET A 275 5.64 13.68 2.59
N GLY A 276 4.63 14.15 3.34
CA GLY A 276 3.22 13.94 3.01
C GLY A 276 2.89 14.50 1.63
N TRP A 277 3.28 15.74 1.37
CA TRP A 277 3.10 16.38 0.06
C TRP A 277 3.84 15.63 -1.06
N PHE A 278 5.08 15.22 -0.82
CA PHE A 278 5.86 14.48 -1.82
C PHE A 278 5.17 13.15 -2.21
N TYR A 279 4.65 12.40 -1.26
CA TYR A 279 3.97 11.13 -1.52
C TYR A 279 2.44 11.25 -1.62
N HIS A 280 1.92 12.40 -2.04
CA HIS A 280 0.48 12.64 -2.25
C HIS A 280 -0.40 12.27 -1.04
N ASP A 281 0.10 12.50 0.17
CA ASP A 281 -0.56 12.21 1.45
C ASP A 281 -1.04 10.74 1.59
N THR A 282 -0.35 9.78 0.96
CA THR A 282 -0.70 8.35 0.95
C THR A 282 -0.77 7.72 2.36
N PHE A 283 -0.09 8.33 3.35
CA PHE A 283 -0.09 7.88 4.75
C PHE A 283 -1.36 8.28 5.52
N ALA A 284 -2.22 9.09 4.96
CA ALA A 284 -3.55 9.39 5.45
C ALA A 284 -4.55 8.32 4.96
N HIS A 285 -4.36 7.08 5.41
CA HIS A 285 -4.95 5.88 4.82
C HIS A 285 -6.37 5.55 5.29
N PRO A 286 -6.81 5.83 6.55
CA PRO A 286 -8.16 5.54 7.00
C PRO A 286 -9.26 6.22 6.17
N VAL A 287 -9.07 7.49 5.78
CA VAL A 287 -10.06 8.19 4.97
C VAL A 287 -10.16 7.61 3.56
N HIS A 288 -9.06 7.05 3.05
CA HIS A 288 -9.05 6.34 1.77
C HIS A 288 -9.88 5.04 1.86
N HIS A 289 -9.78 4.25 2.93
CA HIS A 289 -10.64 3.09 3.17
C HIS A 289 -12.11 3.46 3.39
N LEU A 290 -12.37 4.62 4.00
CA LEU A 290 -13.72 5.11 4.21
C LEU A 290 -14.38 5.53 2.88
N HIS A 291 -13.66 6.33 2.07
CA HIS A 291 -14.20 6.93 0.85
C HIS A 291 -13.13 7.06 -0.25
N PRO A 292 -12.85 5.99 -1.02
CA PRO A 292 -11.75 5.94 -1.98
C PRO A 292 -11.90 6.90 -3.18
N LYS A 293 -13.04 7.58 -3.32
CA LYS A 293 -13.23 8.60 -4.37
C LYS A 293 -12.68 9.98 -4.00
N ILE A 294 -12.10 10.16 -2.82
CA ILE A 294 -11.43 11.41 -2.44
C ILE A 294 -10.06 11.47 -3.12
N PRO A 295 -9.80 12.47 -3.99
CA PRO A 295 -8.52 12.57 -4.67
C PRO A 295 -7.39 12.99 -3.73
N CYS A 296 -6.15 12.60 -4.03
CA CYS A 296 -4.97 12.85 -3.19
C CYS A 296 -4.81 14.30 -2.74
N TYR A 297 -5.13 15.27 -3.58
CA TYR A 297 -5.03 16.70 -3.24
C TYR A 297 -6.11 17.20 -2.24
N HIS A 298 -7.02 16.33 -1.78
CA HIS A 298 -7.99 16.57 -0.72
C HIS A 298 -7.85 15.62 0.47
N VAL A 299 -7.09 14.52 0.33
CA VAL A 299 -6.96 13.45 1.34
C VAL A 299 -6.53 14.00 2.70
N TYR A 300 -5.54 14.89 2.77
CA TYR A 300 -5.09 15.44 4.04
C TYR A 300 -6.20 16.16 4.83
N ARG A 301 -7.00 16.98 4.14
CA ARG A 301 -8.12 17.71 4.78
C ARG A 301 -9.23 16.75 5.21
N ALA A 302 -9.55 15.79 4.36
CA ALA A 302 -10.54 14.77 4.64
C ALA A 302 -10.13 13.88 5.83
N GLN A 303 -8.85 13.49 5.91
CA GLN A 303 -8.32 12.72 7.03
C GLN A 303 -8.36 13.52 8.35
N THR A 304 -7.96 14.78 8.32
CA THR A 304 -8.05 15.65 9.50
C THR A 304 -9.50 15.80 9.99
N HIS A 305 -10.46 15.81 9.09
CA HIS A 305 -11.88 15.79 9.43
C HIS A 305 -12.27 14.46 10.09
N LEU A 306 -11.90 13.34 9.46
CA LEU A 306 -12.18 12.00 9.95
C LEU A 306 -11.60 11.76 11.35
N ASP A 307 -10.34 12.14 11.58
CA ASP A 307 -9.68 11.99 12.89
C ASP A 307 -10.42 12.70 14.00
N ARG A 308 -10.88 13.93 13.73
CA ARG A 308 -11.67 14.69 14.70
C ARG A 308 -13.01 14.01 15.01
N ARG A 309 -13.65 13.41 14.01
CA ARG A 309 -14.94 12.72 14.17
C ARG A 309 -14.81 11.39 14.89
N LEU A 310 -13.73 10.66 14.65
CA LEU A 310 -13.44 9.38 15.32
C LEU A 310 -12.87 9.57 16.74
N GLY A 311 -12.23 10.71 17.02
CA GLY A 311 -11.60 10.98 18.31
C GLY A 311 -10.62 9.88 18.72
N SER A 312 -10.78 9.31 19.90
CA SER A 312 -9.91 8.26 20.44
C SER A 312 -10.07 6.88 19.74
N ALA A 313 -11.07 6.69 18.89
CA ALA A 313 -11.20 5.50 18.08
C ALA A 313 -10.30 5.54 16.82
N ALA A 314 -9.82 6.72 16.42
CA ALA A 314 -8.88 6.84 15.31
C ALA A 314 -7.51 6.23 15.67
N VAL A 315 -6.98 5.41 14.77
CA VAL A 315 -5.61 4.88 14.90
C VAL A 315 -4.63 5.88 14.27
N VAL A 316 -4.27 6.91 15.03
CA VAL A 316 -3.33 7.94 14.62
C VAL A 316 -1.98 7.70 15.27
N SER A 317 -0.91 7.67 14.47
CA SER A 317 0.48 7.52 14.91
C SER A 317 1.34 8.62 14.29
N LYS A 318 2.31 9.13 15.04
CA LYS A 318 3.28 10.11 14.54
C LYS A 318 4.54 9.39 14.09
N PHE A 319 4.94 9.62 12.84
CA PHE A 319 6.17 9.06 12.30
C PHE A 319 7.40 9.49 13.11
N GLY A 320 8.22 8.51 13.44
CA GLY A 320 9.47 8.71 14.14
C GLY A 320 10.15 7.37 14.42
N ILE A 321 11.45 7.41 14.69
CA ILE A 321 12.26 6.20 14.92
C ILE A 321 11.72 5.40 16.12
N ALA A 322 11.39 6.09 17.22
CA ALA A 322 10.86 5.45 18.42
C ALA A 322 9.55 4.69 18.15
N TRP A 323 8.61 5.31 17.42
CA TRP A 323 7.37 4.67 17.01
C TRP A 323 7.62 3.46 16.10
N LEU A 324 8.53 3.59 15.12
CA LEU A 324 8.88 2.51 14.21
C LEU A 324 9.49 1.31 14.95
N LEU A 325 10.42 1.57 15.87
CA LEU A 325 11.04 0.53 16.70
C LEU A 325 10.02 -0.15 17.62
N ASP A 326 9.09 0.60 18.22
CA ASP A 326 8.03 0.04 19.06
C ASP A 326 7.09 -0.85 18.23
N THR A 327 6.57 -0.34 17.12
CA THR A 327 5.66 -1.08 16.24
C THR A 327 6.32 -2.36 15.71
N THR A 328 7.54 -2.26 15.18
CA THR A 328 8.26 -3.43 14.66
C THR A 328 8.64 -4.41 15.75
N ARG A 329 8.88 -3.99 17.00
CA ARG A 329 9.16 -4.88 18.13
C ARG A 329 7.90 -5.64 18.57
N ARG A 330 6.75 -5.00 18.59
CA ARG A 330 5.50 -5.54 19.11
C ARG A 330 4.74 -6.39 18.11
N CYS A 331 4.70 -6.00 16.83
CA CYS A 331 3.87 -6.63 15.80
C CYS A 331 4.65 -7.70 15.02
N LYS A 332 4.91 -8.86 15.61
CA LYS A 332 5.65 -9.95 14.98
C LYS A 332 4.75 -11.10 14.54
N LEU A 333 4.09 -11.73 15.50
CA LEU A 333 3.16 -12.83 15.33
C LEU A 333 1.80 -12.42 15.90
N TYR A 334 0.77 -13.24 15.66
CA TYR A 334 -0.58 -12.91 16.05
C TYR A 334 -1.31 -14.12 16.67
N ASP A 335 -1.92 -13.90 17.82
CA ASP A 335 -2.83 -14.82 18.49
C ASP A 335 -4.24 -14.60 17.91
N TRP A 336 -4.65 -15.53 17.05
CA TRP A 336 -5.92 -15.44 16.33
C TRP A 336 -7.15 -15.59 17.22
N ASP A 337 -7.03 -16.38 18.31
CA ASP A 337 -8.13 -16.66 19.24
C ASP A 337 -8.41 -15.47 20.16
N ARG A 338 -7.33 -14.81 20.59
CA ARG A 338 -7.42 -13.67 21.52
C ARG A 338 -7.29 -12.32 20.83
N HIS A 339 -7.03 -12.28 19.50
CA HIS A 339 -6.78 -11.08 18.72
C HIS A 339 -5.77 -10.12 19.36
N ARG A 340 -4.54 -10.61 19.56
CA ARG A 340 -3.44 -9.83 20.13
C ARG A 340 -2.13 -10.11 19.44
N TRP A 341 -1.23 -9.16 19.46
CA TRP A 341 0.11 -9.29 18.93
C TRP A 341 1.04 -10.04 19.87
N LEU A 342 1.99 -10.78 19.26
CA LEU A 342 2.99 -11.56 19.98
C LEU A 342 4.39 -11.21 19.46
N ARG A 343 5.40 -11.48 20.30
CA ARG A 343 6.80 -11.60 19.86
C ARG A 343 7.02 -12.93 19.15
N PHE A 344 8.23 -13.11 18.57
CA PHE A 344 8.60 -14.40 17.94
C PHE A 344 8.73 -15.58 18.92
N ASP A 345 8.92 -15.32 20.20
CA ASP A 345 8.92 -16.32 21.26
C ASP A 345 7.51 -16.70 21.74
N GLY A 346 6.49 -16.01 21.23
CA GLY A 346 5.09 -16.22 21.61
C GLY A 346 4.61 -15.33 22.77
N THR A 347 5.48 -14.51 23.36
CA THR A 347 5.11 -13.61 24.45
C THR A 347 4.12 -12.53 23.94
N PRO A 348 2.97 -12.34 24.58
CA PRO A 348 2.03 -11.28 24.23
C PRO A 348 2.66 -9.88 24.37
N THR A 349 2.36 -9.01 23.43
CA THR A 349 2.83 -7.62 23.40
C THR A 349 1.70 -6.61 23.49
N THR A 350 0.46 -7.06 23.33
CA THR A 350 -0.76 -6.26 23.48
C THR A 350 -1.79 -7.01 24.28
N GLU A 351 -2.69 -6.27 24.91
CA GLU A 351 -3.96 -6.82 25.36
C GLU A 351 -4.83 -7.24 24.15
N PRO A 352 -5.83 -8.11 24.37
CA PRO A 352 -6.80 -8.43 23.33
C PRO A 352 -7.42 -7.18 22.73
N ILE A 353 -7.43 -7.08 21.39
CA ILE A 353 -7.97 -5.91 20.68
C ILE A 353 -9.50 -6.06 20.63
N ALA A 354 -10.17 -5.71 21.73
CA ALA A 354 -11.58 -5.98 21.95
C ALA A 354 -12.53 -5.01 21.21
N ALA A 355 -12.06 -3.79 20.88
CA ALA A 355 -12.94 -2.70 20.44
C ALA A 355 -13.67 -2.97 19.12
N VAL A 356 -13.07 -3.79 18.23
CA VAL A 356 -13.66 -4.15 16.93
C VAL A 356 -14.60 -5.36 17.05
N ARG A 357 -14.42 -6.20 18.07
CA ARG A 357 -15.12 -7.48 18.24
C ARG A 357 -16.49 -7.40 18.90
N GLN A 358 -16.68 -6.55 19.86
CA GLN A 358 -17.93 -6.56 20.66
C GLN A 358 -19.17 -6.08 19.91
N GLY A 359 -19.00 -5.28 18.86
CA GLY A 359 -20.07 -4.89 17.96
C GLY A 359 -20.45 -5.99 16.97
N ASP A 360 -19.46 -6.72 16.44
CA ASP A 360 -19.66 -7.70 15.35
C ASP A 360 -20.27 -9.02 15.83
N CYS A 361 -19.79 -9.57 16.97
CA CYS A 361 -20.29 -10.86 17.46
C CYS A 361 -21.77 -10.85 17.87
N ARG A 362 -22.27 -9.77 18.49
CA ARG A 362 -23.68 -9.70 18.92
C ARG A 362 -24.68 -9.61 17.75
N ARG A 363 -24.26 -9.10 16.60
CA ARG A 363 -25.15 -9.01 15.41
C ARG A 363 -25.13 -10.28 14.57
N LEU A 364 -24.01 -11.02 14.57
CA LEU A 364 -23.94 -12.32 13.90
C LEU A 364 -24.88 -13.34 14.56
N GLU A 365 -24.98 -13.33 15.91
CA GLU A 365 -25.95 -14.17 16.62
C GLU A 365 -27.40 -13.82 16.24
N HIS A 366 -27.73 -12.55 16.02
CA HIS A 366 -29.08 -12.12 15.60
C HIS A 366 -29.32 -12.32 14.10
N GLY A 367 -28.28 -12.17 13.25
CA GLY A 367 -28.39 -12.40 11.80
C GLY A 367 -28.49 -13.88 11.41
N ALA A 368 -27.82 -14.75 12.15
CA ALA A 368 -27.92 -16.20 11.97
C ALA A 368 -29.31 -16.73 12.37
N ALA A 369 -29.89 -16.20 13.45
CA ALA A 369 -31.23 -16.56 13.90
C ALA A 369 -32.34 -16.17 12.90
N LEU A 370 -32.14 -15.09 12.11
CA LEU A 370 -33.09 -14.65 11.09
C LEU A 370 -32.98 -15.42 9.76
N ARG A 371 -31.86 -16.10 9.48
CA ARG A 371 -31.68 -16.91 8.26
C ARG A 371 -32.13 -18.38 8.41
N THR A 372 -32.38 -18.83 9.62
CA THR A 372 -32.90 -20.18 9.90
C THR A 372 -34.44 -20.25 10.01
N SER A 373 -35.13 -19.12 9.86
CA SER A 373 -36.59 -18.99 10.01
C SER A 373 -37.35 -18.59 8.71
N THR A 374 -36.67 -18.75 7.53
CA THR A 374 -37.39 -18.62 6.23
C THR A 374 -37.06 -19.89 5.37
#